data_9fbd84d5936619da1753a58b79f8f7d5
#
_entry.id   9fbd84d5936619da1753a58b79f8f7d5
#
_cell.length_a   1.000
_cell.length_b   1.000
_cell.length_c   1.000
_cell.angle_alpha   90.00
_cell.angle_beta   90.00
_cell.angle_gamma   90.00
#
_symmetry.space_group_name_H-M   'P 1'
#
loop_
_entity.id
_entity.type
_entity.pdbx_description
1 polymer ?
#
loop_
_entity_poly.entity_id
_entity_poly.type
_entity_poly.pdbx_seq_one_letter_code
_entity_poly.pdbx_strand_id
1 'polypeptide(L)'
;PGFLFWVNNSYLKNIKNTIIRVLVFPALILIFIGSGALIFNSLSDSMGVYGSLEGAIKKAQITQDDLLNEWHYGGNNYKLDRIDGSISGLVNSAPIAIFTAIFRPLPWEIGSPTMVVSAIENTVLLLFTFYSLIIIGPFKFLKIIVNDPFLIYCFIFSLFFAFGVGIAG
;
A
#
# COMPACT_ATOMS: atom_id res chain seq x y z
N PRO A 1 -6.23 -10.47 -4.09
CA PRO A 1 -5.72 -11.39 -3.06
C PRO A 1 -6.87 -11.97 -2.22
N GLY A 2 -7.78 -11.15 -1.68
CA GLY A 2 -8.92 -11.60 -0.86
C GLY A 2 -9.83 -12.61 -1.55
N PHE A 3 -10.13 -12.40 -2.83
CA PHE A 3 -10.94 -13.33 -3.62
C PHE A 3 -10.28 -14.71 -3.76
N LEU A 4 -8.99 -14.75 -4.07
CA LEU A 4 -8.25 -16.02 -4.17
C LEU A 4 -8.19 -16.76 -2.83
N PHE A 5 -8.01 -16.02 -1.75
CA PHE A 5 -8.04 -16.58 -0.40
C PHE A 5 -9.42 -17.13 -0.04
N TRP A 6 -10.48 -16.38 -0.37
CA TRP A 6 -11.87 -16.82 -0.15
C TRP A 6 -12.20 -18.07 -0.95
N VAL A 7 -11.82 -18.13 -2.24
CA VAL A 7 -11.98 -19.33 -3.09
C VAL A 7 -11.24 -20.53 -2.48
N ASN A 8 -10.01 -20.33 -2.02
CA ASN A 8 -9.26 -21.40 -1.35
C ASN A 8 -9.96 -21.89 -0.10
N ASN A 9 -10.45 -20.99 0.73
CA ASN A 9 -11.07 -21.36 2.02
C ASN A 9 -12.48 -21.95 1.87
N SER A 10 -13.28 -21.45 0.91
CA SER A 10 -14.68 -21.81 0.76
C SER A 10 -14.90 -23.01 -0.18
N TYR A 11 -14.08 -23.13 -1.22
CA TYR A 11 -14.27 -24.15 -2.26
C TYR A 11 -13.16 -25.21 -2.27
N LEU A 12 -11.88 -24.79 -2.24
CA LEU A 12 -10.78 -25.73 -2.41
C LEU A 12 -10.58 -26.67 -1.22
N LYS A 13 -10.92 -26.23 -0.01
CA LYS A 13 -10.88 -27.11 1.19
C LYS A 13 -11.85 -28.29 1.10
N ASN A 14 -12.92 -28.14 0.34
CA ASN A 14 -13.95 -29.18 0.18
C ASN A 14 -13.63 -30.18 -0.92
N ILE A 15 -12.57 -29.95 -1.73
CA ILE A 15 -12.15 -30.87 -2.77
C ILE A 15 -11.45 -32.06 -2.11
N LYS A 16 -12.06 -33.26 -2.26
CA LYS A 16 -11.55 -34.51 -1.70
C LYS A 16 -10.22 -34.98 -2.33
N ASN A 17 -9.97 -34.59 -3.60
CA ASN A 17 -8.77 -34.98 -4.30
C ASN A 17 -7.62 -33.99 -4.00
N THR A 18 -6.64 -34.43 -3.23
CA THR A 18 -5.49 -33.64 -2.80
C THR A 18 -4.68 -33.09 -3.97
N ILE A 19 -4.54 -33.85 -5.07
CA ILE A 19 -3.76 -33.43 -6.25
C ILE A 19 -4.44 -32.24 -6.93
N ILE A 20 -5.74 -32.31 -7.13
CA ILE A 20 -6.52 -31.22 -7.72
C ILE A 20 -6.41 -29.96 -6.84
N ARG A 21 -6.55 -30.12 -5.53
CA ARG A 21 -6.45 -29.00 -4.59
C ARG A 21 -5.10 -28.30 -4.63
N VAL A 22 -4.01 -29.05 -4.72
CA VAL A 22 -2.64 -28.49 -4.77
C VAL A 22 -2.38 -27.76 -6.10
N LEU A 23 -2.96 -28.23 -7.22
CA LEU A 23 -2.74 -27.65 -8.55
C LEU A 23 -3.66 -26.47 -8.84
N VAL A 24 -4.91 -26.50 -8.37
CA VAL A 24 -5.89 -25.44 -8.70
C VAL A 24 -5.50 -24.08 -8.11
N PHE A 25 -4.98 -24.03 -6.90
CA PHE A 25 -4.63 -22.75 -6.28
C PHE A 25 -3.50 -22.02 -7.00
N PRO A 26 -2.35 -22.64 -7.32
CA PRO A 26 -1.34 -21.99 -8.16
C PRO A 26 -1.84 -21.62 -9.56
N ALA A 27 -2.68 -22.48 -10.18
CA ALA A 27 -3.25 -22.19 -11.48
C ALA A 27 -4.14 -20.92 -11.45
N LEU A 28 -4.98 -20.77 -10.42
CA LEU A 28 -5.78 -19.54 -10.23
C LEU A 28 -4.90 -18.30 -10.04
N ILE A 29 -3.79 -18.40 -9.31
CA ILE A 29 -2.83 -17.30 -9.16
C ILE A 29 -2.23 -16.93 -10.52
N LEU A 30 -1.80 -17.90 -11.32
CA LEU A 30 -1.23 -17.67 -12.64
C LEU A 30 -2.26 -17.04 -13.60
N ILE A 31 -3.49 -17.51 -13.59
CA ILE A 31 -4.59 -16.92 -14.39
C ILE A 31 -4.84 -15.48 -13.97
N PHE A 32 -4.85 -15.19 -12.66
CA PHE A 32 -5.08 -13.85 -12.15
C PHE A 32 -3.94 -12.90 -12.53
N ILE A 33 -2.68 -13.33 -12.39
CA ILE A 33 -1.52 -12.55 -12.80
C ILE A 33 -1.50 -12.35 -14.31
N GLY A 34 -1.75 -13.41 -15.09
CA GLY A 34 -1.77 -13.36 -16.55
C GLY A 34 -2.88 -12.45 -17.09
N SER A 35 -4.08 -12.55 -16.54
CA SER A 35 -5.19 -11.66 -16.93
C SER A 35 -4.89 -10.20 -16.55
N GLY A 36 -4.32 -9.96 -15.38
CA GLY A 36 -3.89 -8.62 -14.97
C GLY A 36 -2.84 -8.02 -15.91
N ALA A 37 -1.84 -8.80 -16.31
CA ALA A 37 -0.82 -8.38 -17.26
C ALA A 37 -1.40 -8.07 -18.64
N LEU A 38 -2.33 -8.90 -19.15
CA LEU A 38 -3.00 -8.66 -20.43
C LEU A 38 -3.84 -7.38 -20.39
N ILE A 39 -4.61 -7.16 -19.34
CA ILE A 39 -5.40 -5.94 -19.15
C ILE A 39 -4.47 -4.72 -19.08
N PHE A 40 -3.39 -4.80 -18.30
CA PHE A 40 -2.42 -3.72 -18.18
C PHE A 40 -1.80 -3.37 -19.53
N ASN A 41 -1.32 -4.37 -20.29
CA ASN A 41 -0.76 -4.17 -21.63
C ASN A 41 -1.78 -3.56 -22.62
N SER A 42 -3.05 -3.98 -22.53
CA SER A 42 -4.11 -3.44 -23.40
C SER A 42 -4.48 -1.98 -23.07
N LEU A 43 -4.28 -1.58 -21.82
CA LEU A 43 -4.61 -0.22 -21.35
C LEU A 43 -3.40 0.70 -21.30
N SER A 44 -2.18 0.18 -21.45
CA SER A 44 -0.92 0.94 -21.30
C SER A 44 -0.89 2.21 -22.13
N ASP A 45 -1.31 2.13 -23.41
CA ASP A 45 -1.35 3.26 -24.33
C ASP A 45 -2.36 4.34 -23.91
N SER A 46 -3.46 3.91 -23.26
CA SER A 46 -4.51 4.81 -22.75
C SER A 46 -4.14 5.42 -21.39
N MET A 47 -3.27 4.79 -20.64
CA MET A 47 -2.83 5.24 -19.31
C MET A 47 -1.72 6.31 -19.37
N GLY A 48 -1.21 6.63 -20.56
CA GLY A 48 -0.17 7.65 -20.73
C GLY A 48 1.07 7.38 -19.90
N VAL A 49 1.44 8.31 -19.03
CA VAL A 49 2.65 8.20 -18.17
C VAL A 49 2.59 6.99 -17.22
N TYR A 50 1.40 6.54 -16.83
CA TYR A 50 1.20 5.38 -15.95
C TYR A 50 1.16 4.04 -16.70
N GLY A 51 1.25 4.05 -18.01
CA GLY A 51 1.28 2.84 -18.86
C GLY A 51 2.59 2.04 -18.74
N SER A 52 3.61 2.57 -18.06
CA SER A 52 4.85 1.86 -17.75
C SER A 52 5.28 2.11 -16.30
N LEU A 53 5.99 1.14 -15.71
CA LEU A 53 6.53 1.29 -14.36
C LEU A 53 7.50 2.48 -14.27
N GLU A 54 8.37 2.63 -15.27
CA GLU A 54 9.33 3.74 -15.36
C GLU A 54 8.61 5.10 -15.44
N GLY A 55 7.55 5.20 -16.23
CA GLY A 55 6.73 6.39 -16.33
C GLY A 55 6.04 6.75 -15.01
N ALA A 56 5.50 5.75 -14.32
CA ALA A 56 4.88 5.94 -13.03
C ALA A 56 5.88 6.42 -11.96
N ILE A 57 7.10 5.84 -11.93
CA ILE A 57 8.20 6.25 -11.04
C ILE A 57 8.61 7.69 -11.34
N LYS A 58 8.84 8.01 -12.62
CA LYS A 58 9.20 9.36 -13.04
C LYS A 58 8.12 10.39 -12.66
N LYS A 59 6.85 10.02 -12.80
CA LYS A 59 5.75 10.89 -12.38
C LYS A 59 5.73 11.09 -10.87
N ALA A 60 5.96 10.04 -10.08
CA ALA A 60 6.08 10.15 -8.63
C ALA A 60 7.22 11.09 -8.22
N GLN A 61 8.40 10.98 -8.85
CA GLN A 61 9.53 11.88 -8.61
C GLN A 61 9.20 13.33 -8.94
N ILE A 62 8.56 13.58 -10.09
CA ILE A 62 8.15 14.95 -10.48
C ILE A 62 7.14 15.50 -9.46
N THR A 63 6.20 14.68 -9.02
CA THR A 63 5.21 15.09 -8.01
C THR A 63 5.88 15.38 -6.67
N GLN A 64 6.84 14.55 -6.25
CA GLN A 64 7.62 14.78 -5.03
C GLN A 64 8.43 16.08 -5.11
N ASP A 65 9.11 16.33 -6.23
CA ASP A 65 9.87 17.57 -6.45
C ASP A 65 8.94 18.81 -6.44
N ASP A 66 7.74 18.71 -6.99
CA ASP A 66 6.75 19.80 -6.96
C ASP A 66 6.24 20.07 -5.55
N LEU A 67 5.90 19.01 -4.79
CA LEU A 67 5.44 19.13 -3.41
C LEU A 67 6.51 19.67 -2.45
N LEU A 68 7.79 19.45 -2.76
CA LEU A 68 8.92 20.04 -2.01
C LEU A 68 9.15 21.51 -2.31
N ASN A 69 8.42 22.10 -3.28
CA ASN A 69 8.54 23.48 -3.64
C ASN A 69 7.88 24.39 -2.57
N GLU A 70 8.70 24.89 -1.64
CA GLU A 70 8.27 25.73 -0.52
C GLU A 70 7.56 27.02 -0.97
N TRP A 71 7.83 27.48 -2.19
CA TRP A 71 7.20 28.68 -2.73
C TRP A 71 5.71 28.49 -3.03
N HIS A 72 5.31 27.27 -3.41
CA HIS A 72 3.91 26.93 -3.70
C HIS A 72 3.14 26.45 -2.48
N TYR A 73 3.78 25.70 -1.60
CA TYR A 73 3.11 24.97 -0.52
C TYR A 73 3.40 25.50 0.89
N GLY A 74 4.21 26.58 1.01
CA GLY A 74 4.36 27.32 2.26
C GLY A 74 4.91 26.53 3.44
N GLY A 75 5.76 25.52 3.20
CA GLY A 75 6.36 24.72 4.27
C GLY A 75 5.43 23.67 4.90
N ASN A 76 4.27 23.41 4.30
CA ASN A 76 3.33 22.36 4.75
C ASN A 76 3.72 20.96 4.24
N ASN A 77 4.96 20.77 3.87
CA ASN A 77 5.52 19.54 3.35
C ASN A 77 6.55 18.97 4.32
N TYR A 78 6.62 17.66 4.38
CA TYR A 78 7.65 16.93 5.10
C TYR A 78 8.62 16.32 4.09
N LYS A 79 9.92 16.46 4.37
CA LYS A 79 10.97 15.96 3.46
C LYS A 79 11.05 14.44 3.59
N LEU A 80 10.70 13.74 2.53
CA LEU A 80 11.12 12.36 2.31
C LEU A 80 12.45 12.38 1.53
N ASP A 81 13.33 11.44 1.83
CA ASP A 81 14.53 11.25 1.03
C ASP A 81 14.14 10.96 -0.42
N ARG A 82 14.86 11.56 -1.38
CA ARG A 82 14.60 11.35 -2.80
C ARG A 82 14.68 9.87 -3.15
N ILE A 83 13.63 9.39 -3.79
CA ILE A 83 13.61 8.03 -4.32
C ILE A 83 14.58 7.96 -5.50
N ASP A 84 15.53 7.03 -5.48
CA ASP A 84 16.55 6.89 -6.51
C ASP A 84 16.01 6.43 -7.88
N GLY A 85 14.71 6.26 -8.04
CA GLY A 85 14.05 5.86 -9.29
C GLY A 85 14.26 4.39 -9.67
N SER A 86 15.04 3.64 -8.90
CA SER A 86 15.20 2.20 -9.11
C SER A 86 14.12 1.39 -8.39
N ILE A 87 13.84 0.18 -8.85
CA ILE A 87 12.92 -0.74 -8.18
C ILE A 87 13.40 -1.08 -6.76
N SER A 88 14.71 -1.22 -6.59
CA SER A 88 15.32 -1.47 -5.27
C SER A 88 15.13 -0.28 -4.33
N GLY A 89 15.29 0.95 -4.82
CA GLY A 89 15.01 2.17 -4.06
C GLY A 89 13.56 2.26 -3.63
N LEU A 90 12.61 1.96 -4.53
CA LEU A 90 11.18 1.91 -4.21
C LEU A 90 10.87 0.90 -3.10
N VAL A 91 11.42 -0.32 -3.19
CA VAL A 91 11.20 -1.36 -2.17
C VAL A 91 11.80 -0.94 -0.82
N ASN A 92 13.00 -0.36 -0.82
CA ASN A 92 13.65 0.10 0.40
C ASN A 92 12.91 1.30 1.03
N SER A 93 12.31 2.15 0.23
CA SER A 93 11.52 3.29 0.71
C SER A 93 10.10 2.90 1.16
N ALA A 94 9.62 1.70 0.82
CA ALA A 94 8.25 1.27 1.09
C ALA A 94 7.83 1.37 2.57
N PRO A 95 8.62 0.91 3.56
CA PRO A 95 8.21 1.01 4.95
C PRO A 95 8.02 2.46 5.43
N ILE A 96 8.93 3.34 5.03
CA ILE A 96 8.87 4.75 5.42
C ILE A 96 7.77 5.51 4.66
N ALA A 97 7.55 5.19 3.39
CA ALA A 97 6.47 5.75 2.59
C ALA A 97 5.10 5.37 3.17
N ILE A 98 4.88 4.10 3.51
CA ILE A 98 3.65 3.62 4.14
C ILE A 98 3.42 4.30 5.49
N PHE A 99 4.46 4.36 6.33
CA PHE A 99 4.37 5.02 7.64
C PHE A 99 4.01 6.51 7.47
N THR A 100 4.67 7.19 6.55
CA THR A 100 4.43 8.59 6.22
C THR A 100 2.98 8.82 5.79
N ALA A 101 2.47 8.05 4.86
CA ALA A 101 1.11 8.20 4.35
C ALA A 101 0.02 7.95 5.40
N ILE A 102 0.27 7.08 6.38
CA ILE A 102 -0.74 6.72 7.39
C ILE A 102 -0.68 7.60 8.63
N PHE A 103 0.53 7.98 9.09
CA PHE A 103 0.72 8.55 10.42
C PHE A 103 1.28 9.97 10.45
N ARG A 104 1.74 10.53 9.32
CA ARG A 104 2.21 11.93 9.28
C ARG A 104 1.09 12.87 8.81
N PRO A 105 1.08 14.16 9.22
CA PRO A 105 2.08 14.80 10.06
C PRO A 105 2.01 14.40 11.53
N LEU A 106 3.17 14.38 12.20
CA LEU A 106 3.30 14.18 13.63
C LEU A 106 3.32 15.52 14.38
N PRO A 107 3.06 15.56 15.71
CA PRO A 107 2.94 16.82 16.46
C PRO A 107 4.14 17.78 16.36
N TRP A 108 5.32 17.24 16.16
CA TRP A 108 6.55 18.03 16.00
C TRP A 108 6.83 18.49 14.56
N GLU A 109 5.95 18.13 13.62
CA GLU A 109 6.05 18.50 12.19
C GLU A 109 5.08 19.61 11.80
N ILE A 110 4.37 20.17 12.79
CA ILE A 110 3.34 21.19 12.55
C ILE A 110 3.99 22.48 12.04
N GLY A 111 3.72 22.81 10.77
CA GLY A 111 4.16 24.05 10.13
C GLY A 111 3.04 25.08 9.95
N SER A 112 1.76 24.68 10.13
CA SER A 112 0.60 25.55 9.95
C SER A 112 -0.54 25.20 10.88
N PRO A 113 -1.48 26.15 11.15
CA PRO A 113 -2.67 25.86 11.99
C PRO A 113 -3.54 24.72 11.47
N THR A 114 -3.63 24.55 10.16
CA THR A 114 -4.40 23.45 9.54
C THR A 114 -3.78 22.09 9.78
N MET A 115 -2.45 22.01 9.86
CA MET A 115 -1.73 20.75 10.18
C MET A 115 -1.96 20.28 11.62
N VAL A 116 -2.35 21.17 12.54
CA VAL A 116 -2.59 20.78 13.95
C VAL A 116 -3.67 19.72 14.05
N VAL A 117 -4.79 19.90 13.35
CA VAL A 117 -5.91 18.95 13.38
C VAL A 117 -5.46 17.60 12.86
N SER A 118 -4.83 17.56 11.69
CA SER A 118 -4.31 16.32 11.09
C SER A 118 -3.25 15.65 11.97
N ALA A 119 -2.36 16.43 12.61
CA ALA A 119 -1.36 15.88 13.50
C ALA A 119 -1.96 15.23 14.76
N ILE A 120 -3.03 15.80 15.31
CA ILE A 120 -3.75 15.21 16.43
C ILE A 120 -4.42 13.90 16.00
N GLU A 121 -5.16 13.91 14.90
CA GLU A 121 -5.84 12.72 14.36
C GLU A 121 -4.86 11.59 14.09
N ASN A 122 -3.76 11.87 13.40
CA ASN A 122 -2.75 10.88 13.05
C ASN A 122 -2.00 10.36 14.29
N THR A 123 -1.77 11.21 15.29
CA THR A 123 -1.18 10.80 16.58
C THR A 123 -2.11 9.86 17.33
N VAL A 124 -3.41 10.18 17.39
CA VAL A 124 -4.41 9.29 18.00
C VAL A 124 -4.47 7.95 17.27
N LEU A 125 -4.47 7.97 15.94
CA LEU A 125 -4.44 6.74 15.12
C LEU A 125 -3.19 5.91 15.39
N LEU A 126 -2.02 6.53 15.47
CA LEU A 126 -0.75 5.88 15.79
C LEU A 126 -0.80 5.23 17.19
N LEU A 127 -1.22 5.97 18.20
CA LEU A 127 -1.35 5.46 19.55
C LEU A 127 -2.35 4.31 19.66
N PHE A 128 -3.50 4.43 18.98
CA PHE A 128 -4.50 3.37 18.92
C PHE A 128 -3.96 2.11 18.24
N THR A 129 -3.19 2.27 17.18
CA THR A 129 -2.54 1.15 16.48
C THR A 129 -1.56 0.43 17.39
N PHE A 130 -0.68 1.17 18.07
CA PHE A 130 0.25 0.58 19.04
C PHE A 130 -0.46 -0.08 20.21
N TYR A 131 -1.47 0.56 20.77
CA TYR A 131 -2.27 0.01 21.85
C TYR A 131 -2.93 -1.32 21.44
N SER A 132 -3.52 -1.36 20.25
CA SER A 132 -4.13 -2.57 19.70
C SER A 132 -3.13 -3.70 19.50
N LEU A 133 -1.94 -3.38 18.99
CA LEU A 133 -0.86 -4.36 18.81
C LEU A 133 -0.32 -4.90 20.14
N ILE A 134 -0.26 -4.06 21.18
CA ILE A 134 0.19 -4.49 22.52
C ILE A 134 -0.84 -5.43 23.16
N ILE A 135 -2.13 -5.09 23.09
CA ILE A 135 -3.19 -5.89 23.76
C ILE A 135 -3.45 -7.20 23.02
N ILE A 136 -3.59 -7.14 21.70
CA ILE A 136 -3.95 -8.31 20.88
C ILE A 136 -2.71 -9.18 20.65
N GLY A 137 -1.53 -8.57 20.58
CA GLY A 137 -0.29 -9.16 20.15
C GLY A 137 -0.17 -9.23 18.61
N PRO A 138 1.03 -8.96 18.05
CA PRO A 138 1.21 -8.84 16.60
C PRO A 138 0.89 -10.13 15.84
N PHE A 139 1.24 -11.29 16.37
CA PHE A 139 0.95 -12.58 15.73
C PHE A 139 -0.56 -12.89 15.69
N LYS A 140 -1.28 -12.59 16.77
CA LYS A 140 -2.73 -12.80 16.84
C LYS A 140 -3.45 -11.82 15.94
N PHE A 141 -2.99 -10.56 15.88
CA PHE A 141 -3.51 -9.54 14.99
C PHE A 141 -3.40 -9.97 13.52
N LEU A 142 -2.20 -10.40 13.09
CA LEU A 142 -2.01 -10.94 11.74
C LEU A 142 -2.86 -12.16 11.46
N LYS A 143 -3.01 -13.08 12.42
CA LYS A 143 -3.86 -14.26 12.28
C LYS A 143 -5.33 -13.90 12.08
N ILE A 144 -5.83 -12.87 12.76
CA ILE A 144 -7.21 -12.37 12.57
C ILE A 144 -7.37 -11.86 11.14
N ILE A 145 -6.45 -11.02 10.66
CA ILE A 145 -6.50 -10.46 9.31
C ILE A 145 -6.47 -11.56 8.25
N VAL A 146 -5.55 -12.51 8.37
CA VAL A 146 -5.37 -13.59 7.38
C VAL A 146 -6.54 -14.57 7.35
N ASN A 147 -7.25 -14.73 8.45
CA ASN A 147 -8.40 -15.65 8.50
C ASN A 147 -9.69 -15.07 7.92
N ASP A 148 -9.79 -13.76 7.77
CA ASP A 148 -10.95 -13.09 7.20
C ASP A 148 -10.62 -12.53 5.80
N PRO A 149 -11.33 -13.01 4.73
CA PRO A 149 -11.08 -12.55 3.36
C PRO A 149 -11.28 -11.06 3.15
N PHE A 150 -12.21 -10.45 3.88
CA PHE A 150 -12.49 -9.03 3.79
C PHE A 150 -11.39 -8.22 4.47
N LEU A 151 -10.96 -8.63 5.67
CA LEU A 151 -9.88 -7.95 6.39
C LEU A 151 -8.56 -8.01 5.64
N ILE A 152 -8.20 -9.16 5.05
CA ILE A 152 -6.97 -9.28 4.25
C ILE A 152 -7.04 -8.40 2.99
N TYR A 153 -8.21 -8.31 2.34
CA TYR A 153 -8.39 -7.41 1.22
C TYR A 153 -8.19 -5.95 1.63
N CYS A 154 -8.87 -5.50 2.68
CA CYS A 154 -8.75 -4.13 3.19
C CYS A 154 -7.31 -3.81 3.61
N PHE A 155 -6.64 -4.74 4.29
CA PHE A 155 -5.26 -4.56 4.76
C PHE A 155 -4.29 -4.41 3.59
N ILE A 156 -4.34 -5.31 2.62
CA ILE A 156 -3.48 -5.25 1.44
C ILE A 156 -3.78 -3.99 0.62
N PHE A 157 -5.06 -3.69 0.39
CA PHE A 157 -5.44 -2.46 -0.32
C PHE A 157 -4.91 -1.21 0.37
N SER A 158 -5.07 -1.11 1.70
CA SER A 158 -4.57 0.03 2.48
C SER A 158 -3.05 0.18 2.39
N LEU A 159 -2.30 -0.92 2.45
CA LEU A 159 -0.84 -0.88 2.31
C LEU A 159 -0.40 -0.41 0.92
N PHE A 160 -1.02 -0.94 -0.14
CA PHE A 160 -0.70 -0.52 -1.51
C PHE A 160 -1.08 0.94 -1.76
N PHE A 161 -2.23 1.36 -1.27
CA PHE A 161 -2.68 2.75 -1.40
C PHE A 161 -1.76 3.69 -0.62
N ALA A 162 -1.44 3.37 0.63
CA ALA A 162 -0.53 4.14 1.46
C ALA A 162 0.89 4.22 0.84
N PHE A 163 1.37 3.11 0.26
CA PHE A 163 2.64 3.10 -0.45
C PHE A 163 2.61 4.06 -1.65
N GLY A 164 1.57 4.00 -2.48
CA GLY A 164 1.44 4.89 -3.64
C GLY A 164 1.37 6.36 -3.26
N VAL A 165 0.59 6.70 -2.24
CA VAL A 165 0.47 8.07 -1.71
C VAL A 165 1.79 8.51 -1.06
N GLY A 166 2.40 7.66 -0.24
CA GLY A 166 3.63 8.01 0.48
C GLY A 166 4.88 8.14 -0.40
N ILE A 167 4.88 7.51 -1.58
CA ILE A 167 5.94 7.73 -2.58
C ILE A 167 5.74 9.04 -3.33
N ALA A 168 4.50 9.44 -3.59
CA ALA A 168 4.19 10.65 -4.34
C ALA A 168 4.22 11.93 -3.49
N GLY A 169 4.06 11.84 -2.20
CA GLY A 169 4.00 12.94 -1.23
C GLY A 169 4.96 12.79 -0.11
#